data_1e3f28110ef6798feb5fcc0a3c5f0db3
#
_entry.id   1e3f28110ef6798feb5fcc0a3c5f0db3
#
_cell.length_a   1.000
_cell.length_b   1.000
_cell.length_c   1.000
_cell.angle_alpha   90.00
_cell.angle_beta   90.00
_cell.angle_gamma   90.00
#
_symmetry.space_group_name_H-M   'P 1'
#
loop_
_entity.id
_entity.type
_entity.pdbx_description
1 polymer ?
#
loop_
_entity_poly.entity_id
_entity_poly.type
_entity_poly.pdbx_seq_one_letter_code
_entity_poly.pdbx_strand_id
1 'polypeptide(L)'
;MIFAILFSILTFYFLLSFYASRSLKTLKAARWVHWLFWGVAITIVLYLLYQWFGRGKTVWSARQQYAVAGLLTWLIICLFVSLPLLIEDLSRLVRALFIKRRANAPRIPSRRKFVSTLGWGLAAIPFASILYSIFKGKYNYKVWNYTLYFPNLPKAFDGYRITQISDIHCGSFDNYDKIRYGIELINAQKSDVILFTGDLVNNLAEEVRDWKQLFATLHAPYGVFSIMGNHDYGDYSSWESAEAKQQNIAELHRLQKEMGWDLLLNNNRYLERNGDKIALIGVENWGHGRFSKYGDLDKAMEGVNEADFKILMSHDPTHWQEKVLPEQKSIDLTLSGHTHGMQCGIEIPQWRWSPSQYIYKYWGGMYKEEARYLNVNRGFGYHAFPGRLGVWPEITVIELKCGNQALEVDKQQNS
;
A
#
# COMPACT_ATOMS: atom_id res chain seq x y z
N MET A 1 24.32 6.44 -12.98
CA MET A 1 22.91 6.18 -13.32
C MET A 1 21.95 7.00 -12.43
N ILE A 2 22.04 6.94 -11.10
CA ILE A 2 21.14 7.66 -10.16
C ILE A 2 21.16 9.18 -10.37
N PHE A 3 22.33 9.80 -10.50
CA PHE A 3 22.46 11.23 -10.76
C PHE A 3 21.81 11.68 -12.08
N ALA A 4 21.91 10.85 -13.14
CA ALA A 4 21.26 11.17 -14.42
C ALA A 4 19.74 11.11 -14.30
N ILE A 5 19.20 10.12 -13.57
CA ILE A 5 17.76 10.01 -13.32
C ILE A 5 17.26 11.22 -12.50
N LEU A 6 17.95 11.54 -11.41
CA LEU A 6 17.61 12.70 -10.57
C LEU A 6 17.64 14.01 -11.38
N PHE A 7 18.70 14.21 -12.19
CA PHE A 7 18.83 15.37 -13.07
C PHE A 7 17.65 15.45 -14.05
N SER A 8 17.26 14.34 -14.67
CA SER A 8 16.14 14.28 -15.60
C SER A 8 14.82 14.61 -14.92
N ILE A 9 14.57 14.08 -13.71
CA ILE A 9 13.37 14.37 -12.92
C ILE A 9 13.32 15.85 -12.56
N LEU A 10 14.40 16.43 -12.07
CA LEU A 10 14.46 17.84 -11.70
C LEU A 10 14.32 18.77 -12.92
N THR A 11 14.94 18.40 -14.05
CA THR A 11 14.77 19.14 -15.31
C THR A 11 13.31 19.16 -15.74
N PHE A 12 12.65 18.00 -15.77
CA PHE A 12 11.22 17.88 -16.08
C PHE A 12 10.36 18.69 -15.11
N TYR A 13 10.65 18.61 -13.81
CA TYR A 13 9.98 19.36 -12.76
C TYR A 13 10.02 20.88 -13.02
N PHE A 14 11.19 21.44 -13.30
CA PHE A 14 11.35 22.86 -13.55
C PHE A 14 10.75 23.30 -14.88
N LEU A 15 10.87 22.50 -15.94
CA LEU A 15 10.24 22.77 -17.23
C LEU A 15 8.72 22.82 -17.12
N LEU A 16 8.13 21.83 -16.44
CA LEU A 16 6.69 21.78 -16.22
C LEU A 16 6.21 22.93 -15.34
N SER A 17 6.94 23.25 -14.26
CA SER A 17 6.67 24.41 -13.40
C SER A 17 6.75 25.72 -14.17
N PHE A 18 7.77 25.88 -15.02
CA PHE A 18 7.90 27.06 -15.87
C PHE A 18 6.71 27.21 -16.81
N TYR A 19 6.31 26.10 -17.46
CA TYR A 19 5.17 26.12 -18.37
C TYR A 19 3.86 26.45 -17.64
N ALA A 20 3.60 25.84 -16.49
CA ALA A 20 2.45 26.14 -15.63
C ALA A 20 2.44 27.60 -15.16
N SER A 21 3.60 28.16 -14.80
CA SER A 21 3.73 29.55 -14.33
C SER A 21 3.29 30.59 -15.37
N ARG A 22 3.30 30.23 -16.66
CA ARG A 22 2.79 31.11 -17.74
C ARG A 22 1.31 31.44 -17.63
N SER A 23 0.54 30.53 -16.99
CA SER A 23 -0.87 30.76 -16.68
C SER A 23 -1.06 31.95 -15.74
N LEU A 24 -0.20 32.09 -14.73
CA LEU A 24 -0.25 33.19 -13.76
C LEU A 24 -0.06 34.53 -14.44
N LYS A 25 0.84 34.61 -15.44
CA LYS A 25 1.01 35.84 -16.26
C LYS A 25 -0.24 36.14 -17.07
N THR A 26 -0.87 35.13 -17.65
CA THR A 26 -2.12 35.23 -18.40
C THR A 26 -3.27 35.74 -17.52
N LEU A 27 -3.33 35.26 -16.28
CA LEU A 27 -4.34 35.68 -15.30
C LEU A 27 -4.04 37.05 -14.68
N LYS A 28 -2.91 37.66 -15.02
CA LYS A 28 -2.42 38.92 -14.41
C LYS A 28 -2.30 38.82 -12.89
N ALA A 29 -1.85 37.67 -12.40
CA ALA A 29 -1.63 37.43 -10.97
C ALA A 29 -0.61 38.47 -10.42
N ALA A 30 -0.82 38.89 -9.17
CA ALA A 30 0.07 39.80 -8.47
C ALA A 30 1.51 39.25 -8.37
N ARG A 31 2.52 40.12 -8.31
CA ARG A 31 3.94 39.70 -8.26
C ARG A 31 4.23 38.73 -7.11
N TRP A 32 3.62 38.92 -5.94
CA TRP A 32 3.80 38.05 -4.80
C TRP A 32 3.33 36.60 -5.04
N VAL A 33 2.29 36.38 -5.89
CA VAL A 33 1.83 35.05 -6.28
C VAL A 33 2.89 34.28 -7.09
N HIS A 34 3.60 35.01 -7.99
CA HIS A 34 4.72 34.44 -8.73
C HIS A 34 5.90 34.09 -7.82
N TRP A 35 6.21 34.95 -6.86
CA TRP A 35 7.24 34.66 -5.86
C TRP A 35 6.87 33.47 -4.99
N LEU A 36 5.61 33.38 -4.54
CA LEU A 36 5.10 32.25 -3.77
C LEU A 36 5.18 30.95 -4.58
N PHE A 37 4.72 30.95 -5.83
CA PHE A 37 4.77 29.78 -6.71
C PHE A 37 6.20 29.23 -6.83
N TRP A 38 7.16 30.07 -7.16
CA TRP A 38 8.54 29.65 -7.30
C TRP A 38 9.21 29.34 -5.95
N GLY A 39 8.88 30.08 -4.92
CA GLY A 39 9.33 29.80 -3.55
C GLY A 39 8.94 28.41 -3.09
N VAL A 40 7.67 28.03 -3.26
CA VAL A 40 7.18 26.67 -2.95
C VAL A 40 7.91 25.63 -3.81
N ALA A 41 8.01 25.84 -5.13
CA ALA A 41 8.68 24.91 -6.02
C ALA A 41 10.15 24.66 -5.62
N ILE A 42 10.89 25.71 -5.30
CA ILE A 42 12.29 25.62 -4.89
C ILE A 42 12.42 24.97 -3.51
N THR A 43 11.57 25.35 -2.55
CA THR A 43 11.59 24.77 -1.19
C THR A 43 11.36 23.27 -1.19
N ILE A 44 10.44 22.76 -2.03
CA ILE A 44 10.21 21.30 -2.19
C ILE A 44 11.49 20.61 -2.65
N VAL A 45 12.17 21.16 -3.66
CA VAL A 45 13.41 20.56 -4.17
C VAL A 45 14.52 20.63 -3.13
N LEU A 46 14.71 21.76 -2.45
CA LEU A 46 15.72 21.91 -1.41
C LEU A 46 15.47 20.95 -0.25
N TYR A 47 14.20 20.78 0.17
CA TYR A 47 13.83 19.83 1.21
C TYR A 47 14.10 18.38 0.77
N LEU A 48 13.76 18.00 -0.47
CA LEU A 48 14.06 16.69 -1.02
C LEU A 48 15.57 16.42 -1.01
N LEU A 49 16.38 17.36 -1.51
CA LEU A 49 17.84 17.25 -1.53
C LEU A 49 18.42 17.15 -0.11
N TYR A 50 17.91 17.95 0.83
CA TYR A 50 18.31 17.88 2.24
C TYR A 50 18.03 16.52 2.86
N GLN A 51 16.85 15.94 2.61
CA GLN A 51 16.51 14.63 3.13
C GLN A 51 17.33 13.49 2.49
N TRP A 52 17.78 13.67 1.25
CA TRP A 52 18.52 12.64 0.51
C TRP A 52 20.02 12.67 0.75
N PHE A 53 20.61 13.88 0.81
CA PHE A 53 22.06 14.08 0.93
C PHE A 53 22.50 14.49 2.32
N GLY A 54 21.64 15.13 3.11
CA GLY A 54 21.99 15.69 4.42
C GLY A 54 21.96 14.67 5.57
N ARG A 55 21.35 13.50 5.38
CA ARG A 55 21.27 12.41 6.36
C ARG A 55 21.66 11.12 5.67
N GLY A 56 22.90 10.67 5.89
CA GLY A 56 23.44 9.47 5.27
C GLY A 56 22.50 8.26 5.20
N LYS A 57 22.82 7.42 4.33
CA LYS A 57 22.50 6.00 4.03
C LYS A 57 21.25 5.32 4.61
N THR A 58 20.16 5.94 5.01
CA THR A 58 19.13 5.15 5.65
C THR A 58 17.72 5.46 5.20
N VAL A 59 17.03 4.38 4.86
CA VAL A 59 15.60 4.12 5.12
C VAL A 59 14.66 5.23 4.67
N TRP A 60 13.67 4.85 3.94
CA TRP A 60 12.46 5.64 3.66
C TRP A 60 11.75 6.07 4.96
N SER A 61 12.36 7.02 5.68
CA SER A 61 11.74 7.61 6.86
C SER A 61 10.47 8.39 6.48
N ALA A 62 9.58 8.59 7.44
CA ALA A 62 8.37 9.41 7.23
C ALA A 62 8.70 10.78 6.59
N ARG A 63 9.82 11.42 6.99
CA ARG A 63 10.26 12.71 6.42
C ARG A 63 10.64 12.63 4.96
N GLN A 64 11.29 11.56 4.53
CA GLN A 64 11.62 11.32 3.12
C GLN A 64 10.37 11.06 2.29
N GLN A 65 9.42 10.31 2.83
CA GLN A 65 8.12 10.08 2.19
C GLN A 65 7.37 11.40 1.97
N TYR A 66 7.36 12.32 2.95
CA TYR A 66 6.78 13.65 2.80
C TYR A 66 7.50 14.52 1.77
N ALA A 67 8.83 14.42 1.66
CA ALA A 67 9.58 15.13 0.64
C ALA A 67 9.20 14.66 -0.78
N VAL A 68 9.10 13.36 -0.99
CA VAL A 68 8.64 12.76 -2.25
C VAL A 68 7.17 13.13 -2.53
N ALA A 69 6.31 13.06 -1.51
CA ALA A 69 4.91 13.46 -1.66
C ALA A 69 4.76 14.93 -2.08
N GLY A 70 5.57 15.83 -1.52
CA GLY A 70 5.62 17.24 -1.94
C GLY A 70 5.99 17.41 -3.41
N LEU A 71 7.04 16.69 -3.86
CA LEU A 71 7.47 16.68 -5.26
C LEU A 71 6.36 16.19 -6.21
N LEU A 72 5.77 15.03 -5.88
CA LEU A 72 4.70 14.43 -6.68
C LEU A 72 3.45 15.33 -6.72
N THR A 73 3.06 15.88 -5.57
CA THR A 73 1.92 16.82 -5.48
C THR A 73 2.13 18.02 -6.38
N TRP A 74 3.32 18.61 -6.34
CA TRP A 74 3.64 19.76 -7.18
C TRP A 74 3.62 19.41 -8.67
N LEU A 75 4.19 18.26 -9.04
CA LEU A 75 4.17 17.77 -10.42
C LEU A 75 2.72 17.56 -10.92
N ILE A 76 1.87 16.97 -10.10
CA ILE A 76 0.46 16.75 -10.44
C ILE A 76 -0.26 18.08 -10.63
N ILE A 77 -0.09 19.04 -9.73
CA ILE A 77 -0.68 20.39 -9.86
C ILE A 77 -0.23 21.04 -11.18
N CYS A 78 1.09 21.06 -11.42
CA CYS A 78 1.64 21.65 -12.63
C CYS A 78 1.18 20.94 -13.90
N LEU A 79 1.01 19.62 -13.87
CA LEU A 79 0.48 18.82 -14.98
C LEU A 79 -0.96 19.22 -15.31
N PHE A 80 -1.83 19.28 -14.30
CA PHE A 80 -3.24 19.64 -14.49
C PHE A 80 -3.42 21.09 -14.95
N VAL A 81 -2.56 22.02 -14.49
CA VAL A 81 -2.52 23.39 -15.01
C VAL A 81 -2.02 23.43 -16.45
N SER A 82 -1.00 22.64 -16.78
CA SER A 82 -0.31 22.67 -18.06
C SER A 82 -1.10 21.98 -19.18
N LEU A 83 -1.83 20.90 -18.88
CA LEU A 83 -2.52 20.09 -19.89
C LEU A 83 -3.52 20.92 -20.74
N PRO A 84 -4.46 21.70 -20.17
CA PRO A 84 -5.35 22.55 -20.97
C PRO A 84 -4.60 23.60 -21.77
N LEU A 85 -3.52 24.16 -21.22
CA LEU A 85 -2.67 25.13 -21.93
C LEU A 85 -1.96 24.51 -23.13
N LEU A 86 -1.46 23.28 -22.97
CA LEU A 86 -0.79 22.54 -24.03
C LEU A 86 -1.77 22.22 -25.17
N ILE A 87 -2.98 21.74 -24.84
CA ILE A 87 -4.03 21.50 -25.84
C ILE A 87 -4.37 22.79 -26.60
N GLU A 88 -4.46 23.92 -25.92
CA GLU A 88 -4.71 25.21 -26.54
C GLU A 88 -3.54 25.66 -27.44
N ASP A 89 -2.29 25.58 -26.96
CA ASP A 89 -1.12 25.94 -27.74
C ASP A 89 -0.97 25.02 -28.96
N LEU A 90 -1.23 23.71 -28.83
CA LEU A 90 -1.22 22.77 -29.95
C LEU A 90 -2.33 23.08 -30.97
N SER A 91 -3.54 23.41 -30.50
CA SER A 91 -4.64 23.83 -31.39
C SER A 91 -4.31 25.11 -32.18
N ARG A 92 -3.55 26.00 -31.59
CA ARG A 92 -3.06 27.22 -32.27
C ARG A 92 -2.01 26.90 -33.34
N LEU A 93 -1.08 26.00 -33.00
CA LEU A 93 -0.05 25.52 -33.93
C LEU A 93 -0.69 24.86 -35.15
N VAL A 94 -1.61 23.93 -34.96
CA VAL A 94 -2.34 23.25 -36.04
C VAL A 94 -3.07 24.26 -36.92
N ARG A 95 -3.80 25.21 -36.32
CA ARG A 95 -4.46 26.27 -37.09
C ARG A 95 -3.49 27.15 -37.88
N ALA A 96 -2.33 27.43 -37.30
CA ALA A 96 -1.31 28.23 -38.00
C ALA A 96 -0.70 27.55 -39.22
N LEU A 97 -0.64 26.18 -39.18
CA LEU A 97 -0.12 25.37 -40.30
C LEU A 97 -1.14 25.20 -41.44
N PHE A 98 -2.43 25.09 -41.10
CA PHE A 98 -3.46 24.70 -42.10
C PHE A 98 -4.37 25.87 -42.55
N ILE A 99 -4.42 26.97 -41.79
CA ILE A 99 -5.25 28.13 -42.13
C ILE A 99 -4.35 29.26 -42.54
N LYS A 100 -4.36 29.65 -43.83
CA LYS A 100 -3.70 30.87 -44.34
C LYS A 100 -4.10 32.03 -43.41
N ARG A 101 -3.14 32.63 -42.74
CA ARG A 101 -3.33 33.78 -41.84
C ARG A 101 -4.09 34.89 -42.57
N ARG A 102 -5.34 35.12 -42.20
CA ARG A 102 -5.94 36.43 -42.37
C ARG A 102 -5.16 37.38 -41.46
N ALA A 103 -4.47 38.35 -42.05
CA ALA A 103 -3.56 39.26 -41.36
C ALA A 103 -4.17 40.01 -40.15
N ASN A 104 -5.50 40.00 -40.01
CA ASN A 104 -6.26 40.74 -38.98
C ASN A 104 -7.13 39.85 -38.10
N ALA A 105 -6.83 38.55 -37.93
CA ALA A 105 -7.61 37.72 -37.00
C ALA A 105 -7.35 38.19 -35.53
N PRO A 106 -8.39 38.63 -34.80
CA PRO A 106 -8.20 39.17 -33.46
C PRO A 106 -7.63 38.05 -32.54
N ARG A 107 -6.57 38.39 -31.83
CA ARG A 107 -6.15 37.55 -30.65
C ARG A 107 -7.29 37.59 -29.66
N ILE A 108 -7.84 36.42 -29.29
CA ILE A 108 -8.87 36.29 -28.26
C ILE A 108 -8.18 36.07 -26.90
N PRO A 109 -7.84 37.12 -26.15
CA PRO A 109 -7.17 37.01 -24.86
C PRO A 109 -8.05 36.29 -23.83
N SER A 110 -9.39 36.39 -23.98
CA SER A 110 -10.39 35.76 -23.13
C SER A 110 -10.30 34.22 -23.11
N ARG A 111 -10.02 33.60 -24.27
CA ARG A 111 -9.89 32.11 -24.37
C ARG A 111 -8.72 31.60 -23.54
N ARG A 112 -7.52 32.23 -23.65
CA ARG A 112 -6.35 31.79 -22.89
C ARG A 112 -6.54 32.02 -21.39
N LYS A 113 -7.21 33.12 -21.00
CA LYS A 113 -7.58 33.37 -19.61
C LYS A 113 -8.54 32.27 -19.09
N PHE A 114 -9.55 31.93 -19.87
CA PHE A 114 -10.47 30.84 -19.52
C PHE A 114 -9.74 29.50 -19.33
N VAL A 115 -8.89 29.12 -20.27
CA VAL A 115 -8.10 27.86 -20.21
C VAL A 115 -7.17 27.87 -19.01
N SER A 116 -6.53 29.01 -18.69
CA SER A 116 -5.69 29.13 -17.50
C SER A 116 -6.49 28.98 -16.21
N THR A 117 -7.68 29.59 -16.11
CA THR A 117 -8.56 29.46 -14.94
C THR A 117 -9.05 28.02 -14.81
N LEU A 118 -9.44 27.38 -15.92
CA LEU A 118 -9.85 25.98 -15.94
C LEU A 118 -8.72 25.05 -15.45
N GLY A 119 -7.49 25.29 -15.90
CA GLY A 119 -6.33 24.50 -15.45
C GLY A 119 -6.11 24.54 -13.94
N TRP A 120 -6.21 25.73 -13.33
CA TRP A 120 -6.11 25.88 -11.87
C TRP A 120 -7.31 25.25 -11.14
N GLY A 121 -8.52 25.38 -11.68
CA GLY A 121 -9.72 24.71 -11.15
C GLY A 121 -9.59 23.19 -11.17
N LEU A 122 -9.12 22.63 -12.30
CA LEU A 122 -8.87 21.19 -12.41
C LEU A 122 -7.76 20.72 -11.49
N ALA A 123 -6.70 21.50 -11.28
CA ALA A 123 -5.59 21.17 -10.39
C ALA A 123 -6.00 21.18 -8.90
N ALA A 124 -7.02 21.96 -8.53
CA ALA A 124 -7.51 22.01 -7.15
C ALA A 124 -8.10 20.66 -6.68
N ILE A 125 -8.68 19.88 -7.59
CA ILE A 125 -9.30 18.56 -7.27
C ILE A 125 -8.23 17.56 -6.80
N PRO A 126 -7.19 17.20 -7.59
CA PRO A 126 -6.17 16.28 -7.13
C PRO A 126 -5.38 16.84 -5.94
N PHE A 127 -5.18 18.16 -5.85
CA PHE A 127 -4.52 18.77 -4.70
C PHE A 127 -5.31 18.50 -3.41
N ALA A 128 -6.60 18.79 -3.38
CA ALA A 128 -7.46 18.52 -2.22
C ALA A 128 -7.52 17.02 -1.90
N SER A 129 -7.61 16.16 -2.91
CA SER A 129 -7.60 14.71 -2.76
C SER A 129 -6.31 14.20 -2.13
N ILE A 130 -5.15 14.72 -2.56
CA ILE A 130 -3.84 14.37 -1.99
C ILE A 130 -3.74 14.83 -0.53
N LEU A 131 -4.17 16.05 -0.22
CA LEU A 131 -4.20 16.53 1.17
C LEU A 131 -5.10 15.64 2.03
N TYR A 132 -6.29 15.32 1.56
CA TYR A 132 -7.18 14.40 2.26
C TYR A 132 -6.51 13.03 2.48
N SER A 133 -5.84 12.47 1.47
CA SER A 133 -5.17 11.18 1.55
C SER A 133 -4.06 11.15 2.61
N ILE A 134 -3.31 12.26 2.74
CA ILE A 134 -2.19 12.39 3.68
C ILE A 134 -2.70 12.60 5.12
N PHE A 135 -3.69 13.48 5.32
CA PHE A 135 -4.12 13.84 6.67
C PHE A 135 -5.21 12.95 7.25
N LYS A 136 -6.05 12.36 6.41
CA LYS A 136 -7.18 11.54 6.84
C LYS A 136 -7.21 10.15 6.20
N GLY A 137 -6.95 10.04 4.91
CA GLY A 137 -7.12 8.80 4.16
C GLY A 137 -6.30 7.64 4.70
N LYS A 138 -5.04 7.88 5.08
CA LYS A 138 -4.14 6.87 5.63
C LYS A 138 -4.52 6.33 7.02
N TYR A 139 -5.52 6.93 7.67
CA TYR A 139 -6.09 6.52 8.95
C TYR A 139 -7.58 6.15 8.86
N ASN A 140 -8.13 6.12 7.65
CA ASN A 140 -9.53 5.76 7.43
C ASN A 140 -9.69 4.24 7.37
N TYR A 141 -9.40 3.57 8.51
CA TYR A 141 -9.48 2.12 8.62
C TYR A 141 -10.85 1.60 8.21
N LYS A 142 -10.85 0.54 7.38
CA LYS A 142 -12.07 -0.17 6.98
C LYS A 142 -12.00 -1.61 7.46
N VAL A 143 -13.08 -2.06 8.07
CA VAL A 143 -13.26 -3.46 8.42
C VAL A 143 -14.06 -4.12 7.31
N TRP A 144 -13.47 -5.16 6.70
CA TRP A 144 -14.11 -5.99 5.69
C TRP A 144 -14.49 -7.34 6.30
N ASN A 145 -15.76 -7.70 6.24
CA ASN A 145 -16.24 -8.97 6.75
C ASN A 145 -16.59 -9.90 5.59
N TYR A 146 -16.06 -11.13 5.67
CA TYR A 146 -16.32 -12.19 4.71
C TYR A 146 -16.79 -13.44 5.47
N THR A 147 -17.83 -14.09 4.98
CA THR A 147 -18.23 -15.43 5.44
C THR A 147 -17.90 -16.41 4.34
N LEU A 148 -17.01 -17.36 4.63
CA LEU A 148 -16.53 -18.36 3.69
C LEU A 148 -17.05 -19.73 4.08
N TYR A 149 -17.61 -20.46 3.13
CA TYR A 149 -18.17 -21.80 3.33
C TYR A 149 -17.26 -22.86 2.74
N PHE A 150 -16.94 -23.87 3.56
CA PHE A 150 -16.09 -25.00 3.16
C PHE A 150 -16.72 -26.33 3.57
N PRO A 151 -16.84 -27.31 2.63
CA PRO A 151 -17.43 -28.60 2.92
C PRO A 151 -16.54 -29.49 3.82
N ASN A 152 -15.21 -29.25 3.78
CA ASN A 152 -14.20 -30.00 4.54
C ASN A 152 -13.77 -29.31 5.84
N LEU A 153 -14.41 -28.20 6.23
CA LEU A 153 -14.12 -27.53 7.50
C LEU A 153 -14.54 -28.43 8.67
N PRO A 154 -13.66 -28.75 9.63
CA PRO A 154 -14.04 -29.49 10.84
C PRO A 154 -15.15 -28.75 11.61
N LYS A 155 -16.10 -29.50 12.12
CA LYS A 155 -17.32 -28.95 12.77
C LYS A 155 -17.01 -28.01 13.95
N ALA A 156 -15.98 -28.28 14.71
CA ALA A 156 -15.58 -27.40 15.80
C ALA A 156 -15.18 -26.02 15.35
N PHE A 157 -14.80 -25.84 14.10
CA PHE A 157 -14.41 -24.55 13.51
C PHE A 157 -15.56 -23.83 12.78
N ASP A 158 -16.78 -24.35 12.81
CA ASP A 158 -17.94 -23.62 12.32
C ASP A 158 -18.14 -22.35 13.13
N GLY A 159 -18.14 -21.20 12.47
CA GLY A 159 -18.16 -19.87 13.11
C GLY A 159 -16.80 -19.37 13.62
N TYR A 160 -15.69 -20.03 13.28
CA TYR A 160 -14.34 -19.57 13.67
C TYR A 160 -13.99 -18.28 12.94
N ARG A 161 -13.55 -17.27 13.69
CA ARG A 161 -13.28 -15.92 13.18
C ARG A 161 -11.79 -15.63 13.15
N ILE A 162 -11.32 -15.20 12.01
CA ILE A 162 -9.93 -14.81 11.73
C ILE A 162 -9.90 -13.31 11.47
N THR A 163 -9.03 -12.58 12.16
CA THR A 163 -8.67 -11.23 11.73
C THR A 163 -7.34 -11.27 11.01
N GLN A 164 -7.31 -10.86 9.75
CA GLN A 164 -6.10 -10.66 8.99
C GLN A 164 -5.73 -9.18 8.96
N ILE A 165 -4.47 -8.90 9.25
CA ILE A 165 -3.80 -7.61 9.03
C ILE A 165 -2.50 -7.84 8.26
N SER A 166 -2.02 -6.83 7.55
CA SER A 166 -0.81 -6.91 6.72
C SER A 166 -0.15 -5.54 6.59
N ASP A 167 1.09 -5.50 6.14
CA ASP A 167 1.75 -4.30 5.64
C ASP A 167 1.61 -3.12 6.62
N ILE A 168 2.11 -3.29 7.83
CA ILE A 168 2.06 -2.28 8.90
C ILE A 168 3.00 -1.13 8.57
N HIS A 169 4.23 -1.43 8.13
CA HIS A 169 5.25 -0.42 7.81
C HIS A 169 5.41 0.65 8.88
N CYS A 170 5.62 0.22 10.12
CA CYS A 170 5.61 1.09 11.30
C CYS A 170 6.63 2.24 11.24
N GLY A 171 7.71 2.12 10.48
CA GLY A 171 8.66 3.20 10.22
C GLY A 171 8.08 4.39 9.44
N SER A 172 6.88 4.23 8.87
CA SER A 172 6.14 5.31 8.20
C SER A 172 5.22 6.08 9.15
N PHE A 173 4.93 5.56 10.32
CA PHE A 173 3.93 6.11 11.24
C PHE A 173 4.36 7.45 11.85
N ASP A 174 3.41 8.37 11.99
CA ASP A 174 3.62 9.73 12.46
C ASP A 174 2.57 10.21 13.48
N ASN A 175 1.59 9.37 13.85
CA ASN A 175 0.54 9.73 14.79
C ASN A 175 0.10 8.54 15.66
N TYR A 176 0.55 8.55 16.91
CA TYR A 176 0.31 7.46 17.85
C TYR A 176 -1.18 7.20 18.10
N ASP A 177 -1.98 8.24 18.33
CA ASP A 177 -3.40 8.07 18.66
C ASP A 177 -4.21 7.47 17.50
N LYS A 178 -3.86 7.80 16.25
CA LYS A 178 -4.50 7.24 15.07
C LYS A 178 -4.15 5.77 14.87
N ILE A 179 -2.91 5.39 15.14
CA ILE A 179 -2.49 3.98 15.07
C ILE A 179 -3.12 3.20 16.22
N ARG A 180 -3.12 3.75 17.44
CA ARG A 180 -3.81 3.14 18.60
C ARG A 180 -5.27 2.86 18.30
N TYR A 181 -5.99 3.81 17.72
CA TYR A 181 -7.38 3.60 17.29
C TYR A 181 -7.51 2.41 16.33
N GLY A 182 -6.59 2.28 15.37
CA GLY A 182 -6.58 1.11 14.45
C GLY A 182 -6.36 -0.22 15.18
N ILE A 183 -5.47 -0.25 16.15
CA ILE A 183 -5.20 -1.45 16.99
C ILE A 183 -6.41 -1.79 17.88
N GLU A 184 -7.03 -0.78 18.49
CA GLU A 184 -8.27 -0.96 19.26
C GLU A 184 -9.40 -1.51 18.37
N LEU A 185 -9.48 -1.05 17.13
CA LEU A 185 -10.47 -1.55 16.15
C LEU A 185 -10.23 -3.01 15.77
N ILE A 186 -8.96 -3.46 15.67
CA ILE A 186 -8.61 -4.87 15.45
C ILE A 186 -9.11 -5.71 16.65
N ASN A 187 -8.76 -5.33 17.87
CA ASN A 187 -9.17 -6.05 19.08
C ASN A 187 -10.70 -6.08 19.25
N ALA A 188 -11.38 -5.00 18.85
CA ALA A 188 -12.84 -4.91 18.89
C ALA A 188 -13.55 -5.94 18.01
N GLN A 189 -12.85 -6.55 17.03
CA GLN A 189 -13.42 -7.61 16.19
C GLN A 189 -13.62 -8.92 16.95
N LYS A 190 -12.96 -9.11 18.11
CA LYS A 190 -13.09 -10.29 18.99
C LYS A 190 -12.95 -11.61 18.22
N SER A 191 -12.00 -11.64 17.29
CA SER A 191 -11.70 -12.84 16.50
C SER A 191 -11.02 -13.91 17.35
N ASP A 192 -11.14 -15.17 16.92
CA ASP A 192 -10.50 -16.30 17.59
C ASP A 192 -8.98 -16.26 17.42
N VAL A 193 -8.49 -15.78 16.26
CA VAL A 193 -7.07 -15.66 15.92
C VAL A 193 -6.80 -14.37 15.14
N ILE A 194 -5.61 -13.80 15.31
CA ILE A 194 -5.10 -12.70 14.49
C ILE A 194 -3.92 -13.21 13.64
N LEU A 195 -3.96 -12.98 12.32
CA LEU A 195 -2.96 -13.42 11.37
C LEU A 195 -2.35 -12.18 10.70
N PHE A 196 -1.05 -11.95 10.95
CA PHE A 196 -0.29 -10.87 10.34
C PHE A 196 0.53 -11.39 9.17
N THR A 197 0.24 -10.92 7.97
CA THR A 197 0.81 -11.44 6.72
C THR A 197 2.02 -10.66 6.21
N GLY A 198 2.85 -10.12 7.12
CA GLY A 198 4.18 -9.58 6.80
C GLY A 198 4.24 -8.07 6.53
N ASP A 199 5.45 -7.57 6.32
CA ASP A 199 5.82 -6.17 6.18
C ASP A 199 5.50 -5.35 7.44
N LEU A 200 6.13 -5.73 8.57
CA LEU A 200 6.03 -5.01 9.83
C LEU A 200 6.78 -3.68 9.78
N VAL A 201 7.95 -3.66 9.15
CA VAL A 201 8.85 -2.52 9.05
C VAL A 201 9.01 -2.02 7.61
N ASN A 202 9.62 -0.85 7.43
CA ASN A 202 10.09 -0.43 6.11
C ASN A 202 11.41 -1.13 5.74
N ASN A 203 12.33 -1.30 6.71
CA ASN A 203 13.60 -2.01 6.55
C ASN A 203 14.29 -2.37 7.88
N LEU A 204 14.10 -1.58 8.94
CA LEU A 204 14.89 -1.70 10.17
C LEU A 204 14.05 -2.18 11.35
N ALA A 205 14.56 -3.16 12.07
CA ALA A 205 13.94 -3.62 13.31
C ALA A 205 13.74 -2.49 14.35
N GLU A 206 14.63 -1.47 14.33
CA GLU A 206 14.50 -0.31 15.20
C GLU A 206 13.18 0.45 15.04
N GLU A 207 12.57 0.40 13.84
CA GLU A 207 11.30 1.05 13.54
C GLU A 207 10.16 0.54 14.43
N VAL A 208 10.25 -0.69 14.93
CA VAL A 208 9.24 -1.31 15.82
C VAL A 208 9.29 -0.74 17.24
N ARG A 209 10.44 -0.24 17.71
CA ARG A 209 10.67 0.05 19.13
C ARG A 209 9.64 0.99 19.74
N ASP A 210 9.29 2.06 19.05
CA ASP A 210 8.32 3.05 19.52
C ASP A 210 6.89 2.51 19.53
N TRP A 211 6.62 1.44 18.78
CA TRP A 211 5.30 0.85 18.57
C TRP A 211 5.11 -0.49 19.28
N LYS A 212 6.20 -1.11 19.77
CA LYS A 212 6.19 -2.47 20.34
C LYS A 212 5.14 -2.65 21.42
N GLN A 213 5.05 -1.72 22.36
CA GLN A 213 4.08 -1.82 23.46
C GLN A 213 2.63 -1.77 22.95
N LEU A 214 2.38 -0.97 21.92
CA LEU A 214 1.06 -0.87 21.30
C LEU A 214 0.71 -2.16 20.54
N PHE A 215 1.64 -2.71 19.76
CA PHE A 215 1.41 -3.96 19.03
C PHE A 215 1.27 -5.17 19.96
N ALA A 216 1.95 -5.16 21.11
CA ALA A 216 1.79 -6.19 22.15
C ALA A 216 0.38 -6.21 22.79
N THR A 217 -0.45 -5.19 22.55
CA THR A 217 -1.87 -5.19 22.98
C THR A 217 -2.80 -5.94 22.04
N LEU A 218 -2.33 -6.35 20.85
CA LEU A 218 -3.09 -7.26 19.98
C LEU A 218 -3.24 -8.61 20.65
N HIS A 219 -4.47 -9.08 20.77
CA HIS A 219 -4.77 -10.34 21.45
C HIS A 219 -5.94 -11.06 20.83
N ALA A 220 -5.85 -12.37 20.81
CA ALA A 220 -6.93 -13.28 20.43
C ALA A 220 -6.80 -14.59 21.25
N PRO A 221 -7.89 -15.35 21.48
CA PRO A 221 -7.84 -16.60 22.25
C PRO A 221 -6.80 -17.61 21.74
N TYR A 222 -6.63 -17.73 20.43
CA TYR A 222 -5.63 -18.61 19.81
C TYR A 222 -4.31 -17.92 19.51
N GLY A 223 -4.15 -16.64 19.92
CA GLY A 223 -2.92 -15.88 19.74
C GLY A 223 -2.86 -15.05 18.47
N VAL A 224 -1.66 -14.48 18.27
CA VAL A 224 -1.29 -13.70 17.09
C VAL A 224 -0.16 -14.45 16.38
N PHE A 225 -0.38 -14.82 15.13
CA PHE A 225 0.64 -15.44 14.28
C PHE A 225 1.10 -14.45 13.22
N SER A 226 2.37 -14.52 12.87
CA SER A 226 2.98 -13.63 11.90
C SER A 226 3.87 -14.38 10.92
N ILE A 227 4.10 -13.76 9.76
CA ILE A 227 5.13 -14.14 8.79
C ILE A 227 5.96 -12.91 8.42
N MET A 228 7.04 -13.12 7.68
CA MET A 228 7.89 -12.05 7.13
C MET A 228 7.43 -11.68 5.72
N GLY A 229 7.33 -10.36 5.45
CA GLY A 229 7.20 -9.83 4.10
C GLY A 229 8.56 -9.39 3.53
N ASN A 230 8.58 -8.87 2.31
CA ASN A 230 9.84 -8.53 1.64
C ASN A 230 10.61 -7.37 2.29
N HIS A 231 9.92 -6.46 2.98
CA HIS A 231 10.55 -5.35 3.69
C HIS A 231 11.22 -5.78 5.00
N ASP A 232 10.76 -6.85 5.62
CA ASP A 232 11.23 -7.32 6.92
C ASP A 232 12.66 -7.89 6.88
N TYR A 233 13.20 -8.20 5.69
CA TYR A 233 14.58 -8.64 5.51
C TYR A 233 15.59 -7.51 5.36
N GLY A 234 15.13 -6.24 5.28
CA GLY A 234 16.01 -5.08 5.10
C GLY A 234 16.76 -5.05 3.77
N ASP A 235 16.24 -5.72 2.73
CA ASP A 235 16.89 -5.85 1.41
C ASP A 235 16.97 -4.52 0.65
N TYR A 236 16.19 -3.52 1.05
CA TYR A 236 16.18 -2.19 0.42
C TYR A 236 17.06 -1.18 1.14
N SER A 237 17.76 -1.58 2.19
CA SER A 237 18.74 -0.76 2.92
C SER A 237 20.18 -1.09 2.54
N SER A 238 21.07 -0.12 2.73
CA SER A 238 22.50 -0.34 2.62
C SER A 238 23.06 -0.76 3.99
N TRP A 239 23.71 -1.89 4.05
CA TRP A 239 24.28 -2.45 5.26
C TRP A 239 25.80 -2.31 5.26
N GLU A 240 26.40 -2.11 6.44
CA GLU A 240 27.85 -2.04 6.61
C GLU A 240 28.50 -3.42 6.39
N SER A 241 27.79 -4.49 6.74
CA SER A 241 28.18 -5.86 6.51
C SER A 241 26.98 -6.80 6.43
N ALA A 242 27.20 -8.04 5.97
CA ALA A 242 26.18 -9.09 5.96
C ALA A 242 25.72 -9.43 7.38
N GLU A 243 26.63 -9.41 8.35
CA GLU A 243 26.38 -9.66 9.77
C GLU A 243 25.44 -8.60 10.36
N ALA A 244 25.65 -7.32 10.02
CA ALA A 244 24.76 -6.23 10.46
C ALA A 244 23.32 -6.42 9.96
N LYS A 245 23.14 -6.88 8.73
CA LYS A 245 21.82 -7.26 8.17
C LYS A 245 21.21 -8.42 8.93
N GLN A 246 21.99 -9.49 9.19
CA GLN A 246 21.50 -10.65 9.95
C GLN A 246 21.12 -10.28 11.37
N GLN A 247 21.87 -9.40 12.02
CA GLN A 247 21.54 -8.88 13.37
C GLN A 247 20.21 -8.12 13.35
N ASN A 248 19.94 -7.31 12.31
CA ASN A 248 18.67 -6.61 12.17
C ASN A 248 17.49 -7.60 12.02
N ILE A 249 17.64 -8.65 11.23
CA ILE A 249 16.61 -9.70 11.08
C ILE A 249 16.38 -10.42 12.41
N ALA A 250 17.45 -10.83 13.08
CA ALA A 250 17.36 -11.48 14.38
C ALA A 250 16.69 -10.60 15.44
N GLU A 251 16.98 -9.29 15.42
CA GLU A 251 16.32 -8.31 16.29
C GLU A 251 14.83 -8.20 15.98
N LEU A 252 14.44 -8.19 14.71
CA LEU A 252 13.02 -8.15 14.33
C LEU A 252 12.27 -9.41 14.80
N HIS A 253 12.88 -10.59 14.68
CA HIS A 253 12.32 -11.84 15.23
C HIS A 253 12.16 -11.76 16.76
N ARG A 254 13.18 -11.25 17.46
CA ARG A 254 13.15 -11.06 18.91
C ARG A 254 12.01 -10.12 19.33
N LEU A 255 11.85 -8.99 18.63
CA LEU A 255 10.81 -8.02 18.92
C LEU A 255 9.40 -8.60 18.70
N GLN A 256 9.17 -9.37 17.64
CA GLN A 256 7.89 -10.05 17.43
C GLN A 256 7.58 -11.04 18.55
N LYS A 257 8.57 -11.83 18.98
CA LYS A 257 8.42 -12.74 20.13
C LYS A 257 8.11 -11.99 21.43
N GLU A 258 8.75 -10.84 21.67
CA GLU A 258 8.50 -10.00 22.84
C GLU A 258 7.10 -9.35 22.83
N MET A 259 6.50 -9.15 21.65
CA MET A 259 5.12 -8.73 21.50
C MET A 259 4.12 -9.89 21.72
N GLY A 260 4.60 -11.12 21.92
CA GLY A 260 3.77 -12.32 22.09
C GLY A 260 3.27 -12.91 20.76
N TRP A 261 3.89 -12.57 19.63
CA TRP A 261 3.53 -13.10 18.32
C TRP A 261 4.31 -14.38 18.01
N ASP A 262 3.63 -15.41 17.49
CA ASP A 262 4.26 -16.64 16.98
C ASP A 262 4.64 -16.44 15.51
N LEU A 263 5.94 -16.22 15.26
CA LEU A 263 6.50 -15.98 13.93
C LEU A 263 6.75 -17.31 13.22
N LEU A 264 6.10 -17.49 12.08
CA LEU A 264 6.24 -18.66 11.22
C LEU A 264 7.25 -18.39 10.10
N LEU A 265 8.30 -19.21 10.05
CA LEU A 265 9.39 -19.12 9.07
C LEU A 265 9.49 -20.44 8.31
N ASN A 266 8.72 -20.58 7.23
CA ASN A 266 8.57 -21.84 6.47
C ASN A 266 8.24 -23.03 7.38
N ASN A 267 7.23 -22.85 8.22
CA ASN A 267 6.74 -23.89 9.13
C ASN A 267 5.23 -23.77 9.37
N ASN A 268 4.68 -24.64 10.18
CA ASN A 268 3.26 -24.69 10.45
C ASN A 268 2.94 -24.85 11.95
N ARG A 269 1.66 -24.62 12.27
CA ARG A 269 1.04 -24.91 13.57
C ARG A 269 -0.32 -25.56 13.34
N TYR A 270 -0.73 -26.39 14.28
CA TYR A 270 -2.11 -26.81 14.36
C TYR A 270 -2.87 -25.92 15.35
N LEU A 271 -4.00 -25.39 14.90
CA LEU A 271 -4.99 -24.76 15.77
C LEU A 271 -5.99 -25.84 16.17
N GLU A 272 -6.16 -26.06 17.47
CA GLU A 272 -7.00 -27.14 18.01
C GLU A 272 -8.22 -26.53 18.70
N ARG A 273 -9.41 -27.07 18.41
CA ARG A 273 -10.68 -26.67 19.03
C ARG A 273 -11.59 -27.86 19.20
N ASN A 274 -12.00 -28.17 20.46
CA ASN A 274 -12.93 -29.24 20.82
C ASN A 274 -12.59 -30.61 20.20
N GLY A 275 -11.30 -30.91 20.07
CA GLY A 275 -10.81 -32.21 19.52
C GLY A 275 -10.58 -32.21 18.01
N ASP A 276 -11.08 -31.21 17.27
CA ASP A 276 -10.76 -30.99 15.85
C ASP A 276 -9.54 -30.09 15.71
N LYS A 277 -8.88 -30.16 14.55
CA LYS A 277 -7.72 -29.30 14.23
C LYS A 277 -7.73 -28.79 12.79
N ILE A 278 -7.14 -27.64 12.58
CA ILE A 278 -6.84 -27.07 11.25
C ILE A 278 -5.36 -26.71 11.17
N ALA A 279 -4.77 -26.80 9.99
CA ALA A 279 -3.37 -26.45 9.78
C ALA A 279 -3.22 -24.98 9.40
N LEU A 280 -2.43 -24.24 10.17
CA LEU A 280 -1.96 -22.88 9.85
C LEU A 280 -0.53 -22.98 9.34
N ILE A 281 -0.30 -22.62 8.08
CA ILE A 281 0.96 -22.72 7.39
C ILE A 281 1.50 -21.32 7.17
N GLY A 282 2.74 -21.04 7.54
CA GLY A 282 3.41 -19.76 7.31
C GLY A 282 4.66 -19.92 6.47
N VAL A 283 4.69 -19.23 5.34
CA VAL A 283 5.89 -19.16 4.50
C VAL A 283 6.55 -17.79 4.65
N GLU A 284 7.86 -17.79 4.56
CA GLU A 284 8.65 -16.57 4.39
C GLU A 284 8.34 -15.91 3.05
N ASN A 285 8.89 -14.73 2.76
CA ASN A 285 8.57 -14.03 1.53
C ASN A 285 8.84 -14.88 0.27
N TRP A 286 7.79 -15.15 -0.51
CA TRP A 286 7.90 -15.91 -1.78
C TRP A 286 8.76 -15.18 -2.81
N GLY A 287 8.50 -13.88 -2.99
CA GLY A 287 9.23 -12.99 -3.87
C GLY A 287 9.12 -13.33 -5.36
N HIS A 288 8.28 -12.58 -6.09
CA HIS A 288 8.24 -12.63 -7.54
C HIS A 288 9.22 -11.63 -8.18
N GLY A 289 9.80 -12.00 -9.32
CA GLY A 289 10.66 -11.09 -10.10
C GLY A 289 11.93 -10.65 -9.36
N ARG A 290 11.97 -9.39 -8.92
CA ARG A 290 13.14 -8.79 -8.25
C ARG A 290 13.13 -8.93 -6.73
N PHE A 291 12.02 -9.37 -6.16
CA PHE A 291 11.91 -9.54 -4.72
C PHE A 291 12.67 -10.77 -4.25
N SER A 292 13.28 -10.67 -3.08
CA SER A 292 14.07 -11.76 -2.51
C SER A 292 13.19 -12.96 -2.16
N LYS A 293 13.69 -14.15 -2.47
CA LYS A 293 12.98 -15.41 -2.31
C LYS A 293 13.50 -16.15 -1.09
N TYR A 294 12.69 -16.21 -0.06
CA TYR A 294 12.95 -16.95 1.18
C TYR A 294 11.89 -18.03 1.44
N GLY A 295 10.72 -17.91 0.80
CA GLY A 295 9.59 -18.80 0.99
C GLY A 295 9.80 -20.20 0.43
N ASP A 296 9.51 -21.20 1.26
CA ASP A 296 9.55 -22.63 0.94
C ASP A 296 8.25 -23.28 1.43
N LEU A 297 7.31 -23.46 0.51
CA LEU A 297 6.01 -24.04 0.82
C LEU A 297 6.11 -25.53 1.18
N ASP A 298 6.97 -26.28 0.51
CA ASP A 298 7.12 -27.71 0.73
C ASP A 298 7.65 -27.96 2.15
N LYS A 299 8.65 -27.22 2.59
CA LYS A 299 9.13 -27.22 3.96
C LYS A 299 8.06 -26.76 4.95
N ALA A 300 7.32 -25.71 4.64
CA ALA A 300 6.27 -25.18 5.51
C ALA A 300 5.12 -26.19 5.71
N MET A 301 4.91 -27.09 4.76
CA MET A 301 3.89 -28.15 4.81
C MET A 301 4.38 -29.48 5.40
N GLU A 302 5.64 -29.59 5.80
CA GLU A 302 6.16 -30.82 6.40
C GLU A 302 5.31 -31.24 7.63
N GLY A 303 4.85 -32.49 7.64
CA GLY A 303 4.01 -33.05 8.70
C GLY A 303 2.53 -32.62 8.68
N VAL A 304 2.10 -31.81 7.70
CA VAL A 304 0.68 -31.48 7.51
C VAL A 304 0.01 -32.58 6.70
N ASN A 305 -1.12 -33.09 7.20
CA ASN A 305 -1.87 -34.14 6.51
C ASN A 305 -2.63 -33.54 5.30
N GLU A 306 -2.70 -34.30 4.19
CA GLU A 306 -3.43 -33.86 2.98
C GLU A 306 -4.91 -33.60 3.24
N ALA A 307 -5.54 -34.41 4.10
CA ALA A 307 -6.97 -34.29 4.44
C ALA A 307 -7.30 -33.12 5.38
N ASP A 308 -6.30 -32.48 5.99
CA ASP A 308 -6.55 -31.38 6.93
C ASP A 308 -7.04 -30.12 6.19
N PHE A 309 -7.91 -29.35 6.82
CA PHE A 309 -8.23 -28.00 6.39
C PHE A 309 -7.00 -27.10 6.57
N LYS A 310 -6.63 -26.32 5.55
CA LYS A 310 -5.36 -25.60 5.51
C LYS A 310 -5.56 -24.11 5.24
N ILE A 311 -4.95 -23.29 6.11
CA ILE A 311 -4.81 -21.84 5.94
C ILE A 311 -3.34 -21.54 5.68
N LEU A 312 -3.04 -20.92 4.55
CA LEU A 312 -1.70 -20.47 4.18
C LEU A 312 -1.56 -18.95 4.40
N MET A 313 -0.58 -18.55 5.17
CA MET A 313 -0.08 -17.18 5.25
C MET A 313 1.10 -17.03 4.29
N SER A 314 0.98 -16.18 3.28
CA SER A 314 2.03 -15.89 2.30
C SER A 314 1.93 -14.44 1.87
N HIS A 315 2.96 -13.66 2.14
CA HIS A 315 2.93 -12.21 1.93
C HIS A 315 2.62 -11.81 0.49
N ASP A 316 3.36 -12.35 -0.48
CA ASP A 316 3.22 -12.04 -1.91
C ASP A 316 2.09 -12.87 -2.55
N PRO A 317 1.01 -12.25 -3.08
CA PRO A 317 -0.11 -12.97 -3.69
C PRO A 317 0.27 -13.70 -5.00
N THR A 318 1.40 -13.41 -5.61
CA THR A 318 1.88 -14.14 -6.79
C THR A 318 2.21 -15.59 -6.47
N HIS A 319 2.55 -15.90 -5.21
CA HIS A 319 2.77 -17.27 -4.73
C HIS A 319 1.54 -18.16 -4.97
N TRP A 320 0.35 -17.63 -4.71
CA TRP A 320 -0.88 -18.37 -4.98
C TRP A 320 -1.05 -18.69 -6.47
N GLN A 321 -0.76 -17.72 -7.32
CA GLN A 321 -0.86 -17.87 -8.78
C GLN A 321 0.20 -18.81 -9.36
N GLU A 322 1.45 -18.73 -8.84
CA GLU A 322 2.60 -19.39 -9.46
C GLU A 322 2.87 -20.80 -8.90
N LYS A 323 2.48 -21.04 -7.64
CA LYS A 323 2.76 -22.33 -6.98
C LYS A 323 1.50 -23.01 -6.45
N VAL A 324 0.67 -22.32 -5.65
CA VAL A 324 -0.47 -22.96 -4.97
C VAL A 324 -1.50 -23.49 -5.97
N LEU A 325 -1.88 -22.69 -6.97
CA LEU A 325 -2.85 -23.10 -7.98
C LEU A 325 -2.29 -24.17 -8.95
N PRO A 326 -1.11 -23.95 -9.58
CA PRO A 326 -0.58 -24.90 -10.59
C PRO A 326 -0.21 -26.26 -9.99
N GLU A 327 0.34 -26.28 -8.78
CA GLU A 327 0.73 -27.54 -8.12
C GLU A 327 -0.46 -28.24 -7.44
N GLN A 328 -1.68 -27.69 -7.60
CA GLN A 328 -2.91 -28.24 -6.99
C GLN A 328 -2.77 -28.55 -5.49
N LYS A 329 -1.95 -27.75 -4.79
CA LYS A 329 -1.82 -27.89 -3.34
C LYS A 329 -3.19 -27.77 -2.69
N SER A 330 -3.52 -28.69 -1.80
CA SER A 330 -4.79 -28.73 -1.08
C SER A 330 -4.87 -27.67 0.02
N ILE A 331 -4.77 -26.37 -0.38
CA ILE A 331 -4.86 -25.20 0.50
C ILE A 331 -6.23 -24.58 0.28
N ASP A 332 -7.01 -24.47 1.36
CA ASP A 332 -8.39 -24.00 1.30
C ASP A 332 -8.47 -22.47 1.29
N LEU A 333 -7.66 -21.81 2.13
CA LEU A 333 -7.60 -20.35 2.26
C LEU A 333 -6.16 -19.86 2.26
N THR A 334 -5.84 -18.93 1.37
CA THR A 334 -4.55 -18.21 1.36
C THR A 334 -4.77 -16.75 1.76
N LEU A 335 -3.90 -16.24 2.63
CA LEU A 335 -3.92 -14.87 3.12
C LEU A 335 -2.64 -14.17 2.70
N SER A 336 -2.77 -13.07 1.97
CA SER A 336 -1.66 -12.29 1.42
C SER A 336 -1.83 -10.78 1.67
N GLY A 337 -0.77 -10.01 1.45
CA GLY A 337 -0.73 -8.55 1.49
C GLY A 337 0.03 -7.96 0.31
N HIS A 338 1.14 -7.24 0.59
CA HIS A 338 2.18 -6.81 -0.35
C HIS A 338 1.82 -5.68 -1.31
N THR A 339 0.65 -5.73 -1.92
CA THR A 339 0.33 -4.82 -3.05
C THR A 339 -0.06 -3.42 -2.63
N HIS A 340 -0.56 -3.27 -1.40
CA HIS A 340 -1.23 -2.07 -0.87
C HIS A 340 -2.37 -1.54 -1.78
N GLY A 341 -2.71 -2.22 -2.88
CA GLY A 341 -3.47 -1.65 -3.97
C GLY A 341 -2.85 -0.34 -4.47
N MET A 342 -1.50 -0.22 -4.42
CA MET A 342 -0.73 1.01 -4.64
C MET A 342 -1.26 2.24 -3.87
N GLN A 343 -2.00 2.04 -2.78
CA GLN A 343 -2.56 3.09 -1.91
C GLN A 343 -3.45 4.10 -2.65
N CYS A 344 -3.77 3.85 -3.91
CA CYS A 344 -4.55 4.74 -4.77
C CYS A 344 -5.49 3.94 -5.66
N GLY A 345 -6.76 4.34 -5.71
CA GLY A 345 -7.74 3.67 -6.55
C GLY A 345 -9.15 4.17 -6.35
N ILE A 346 -10.09 3.43 -6.91
CA ILE A 346 -11.52 3.65 -6.76
C ILE A 346 -12.15 2.30 -6.42
N GLU A 347 -12.84 2.23 -5.30
CA GLU A 347 -13.57 1.03 -4.89
C GLU A 347 -15.02 1.40 -4.59
N ILE A 348 -15.90 1.09 -5.54
CA ILE A 348 -17.35 1.21 -5.40
C ILE A 348 -17.99 -0.18 -5.59
N PRO A 349 -19.23 -0.43 -5.16
CA PRO A 349 -19.80 -1.78 -5.09
C PRO A 349 -19.72 -2.60 -6.37
N GLN A 350 -19.82 -1.98 -7.55
CA GLN A 350 -19.83 -2.67 -8.85
C GLN A 350 -18.51 -2.52 -9.62
N TRP A 351 -17.58 -1.70 -9.16
CA TRP A 351 -16.35 -1.43 -9.90
C TRP A 351 -15.21 -1.05 -8.97
N ARG A 352 -14.09 -1.70 -9.16
CA ARG A 352 -12.86 -1.37 -8.47
C ARG A 352 -11.70 -1.23 -9.45
N TRP A 353 -10.92 -0.23 -9.23
CA TRP A 353 -9.75 0.08 -10.04
C TRP A 353 -8.61 0.57 -9.17
N SER A 354 -7.42 0.10 -9.45
CA SER A 354 -6.16 0.60 -8.90
C SER A 354 -5.06 0.41 -9.95
N PRO A 355 -4.03 1.28 -10.00
CA PRO A 355 -2.85 1.02 -10.83
C PRO A 355 -2.20 -0.34 -10.55
N SER A 356 -2.38 -0.89 -9.36
CA SER A 356 -1.89 -2.19 -8.94
C SER A 356 -2.37 -3.34 -9.87
N GLN A 357 -3.56 -3.24 -10.47
CA GLN A 357 -4.12 -4.25 -11.37
C GLN A 357 -3.28 -4.51 -12.63
N TYR A 358 -2.44 -3.54 -13.02
CA TYR A 358 -1.56 -3.67 -14.20
C TYR A 358 -0.28 -4.44 -13.89
N ILE A 359 0.00 -4.71 -12.58
CA ILE A 359 1.16 -5.46 -12.12
C ILE A 359 0.72 -6.78 -11.49
N TYR A 360 -0.34 -6.76 -10.66
CA TYR A 360 -0.82 -7.91 -9.90
C TYR A 360 -2.24 -8.29 -10.36
N LYS A 361 -2.40 -9.53 -10.84
CA LYS A 361 -3.73 -10.07 -11.18
C LYS A 361 -4.66 -10.03 -9.96
N TYR A 362 -4.11 -10.38 -8.80
CA TYR A 362 -4.80 -10.37 -7.50
C TYR A 362 -4.21 -9.25 -6.63
N TRP A 363 -4.86 -8.09 -6.61
CA TRP A 363 -4.26 -6.90 -5.97
C TRP A 363 -4.96 -6.41 -4.70
N GLY A 364 -6.14 -6.92 -4.37
CA GLY A 364 -6.85 -6.51 -3.15
C GLY A 364 -8.22 -7.17 -3.01
N GLY A 365 -8.57 -7.58 -1.79
CA GLY A 365 -9.82 -8.24 -1.43
C GLY A 365 -9.85 -9.73 -1.72
N MET A 366 -11.04 -10.31 -1.68
CA MET A 366 -11.28 -11.75 -1.77
C MET A 366 -11.41 -12.21 -3.22
N TYR A 367 -10.73 -13.30 -3.53
CA TYR A 367 -10.79 -14.02 -4.81
C TYR A 367 -11.12 -15.48 -4.57
N LYS A 368 -11.71 -16.13 -5.56
CA LYS A 368 -12.04 -17.55 -5.55
C LYS A 368 -11.67 -18.20 -6.88
N GLU A 369 -10.93 -19.30 -6.82
CA GLU A 369 -10.67 -20.19 -7.95
C GLU A 369 -11.04 -21.62 -7.52
N GLU A 370 -12.05 -22.18 -8.18
CA GLU A 370 -12.66 -23.47 -7.78
C GLU A 370 -13.18 -23.44 -6.32
N ALA A 371 -12.64 -24.31 -5.44
CA ALA A 371 -12.98 -24.36 -4.02
C ALA A 371 -12.00 -23.58 -3.12
N ARG A 372 -10.99 -22.93 -3.70
CA ARG A 372 -9.89 -22.25 -2.98
C ARG A 372 -10.10 -20.77 -2.94
N TYR A 373 -9.78 -20.15 -1.82
CA TYR A 373 -9.89 -18.71 -1.62
C TYR A 373 -8.51 -18.06 -1.43
N LEU A 374 -8.38 -16.85 -1.94
CA LEU A 374 -7.26 -15.93 -1.65
C LEU A 374 -7.83 -14.62 -1.15
N ASN A 375 -7.39 -14.15 0.02
CA ASN A 375 -7.59 -12.76 0.41
C ASN A 375 -6.28 -12.00 0.30
N VAL A 376 -6.29 -10.90 -0.46
CA VAL A 376 -5.18 -9.95 -0.56
C VAL A 376 -5.56 -8.71 0.23
N ASN A 377 -5.01 -8.59 1.45
CA ASN A 377 -5.23 -7.45 2.33
C ASN A 377 -4.51 -6.22 1.77
N ARG A 378 -5.18 -5.05 1.77
CA ARG A 378 -4.62 -3.79 1.24
C ARG A 378 -3.64 -3.10 2.17
N GLY A 379 -3.35 -3.72 3.30
CA GLY A 379 -2.42 -3.22 4.31
C GLY A 379 -3.06 -2.30 5.35
N PHE A 380 -2.56 -2.43 6.58
CA PHE A 380 -2.95 -1.60 7.73
C PHE A 380 -2.27 -0.23 7.69
N GLY A 381 -0.98 -0.19 7.33
CA GLY A 381 -0.19 1.02 7.27
C GLY A 381 -0.09 1.65 5.89
N TYR A 382 1.01 2.32 5.62
CA TYR A 382 1.33 2.94 4.33
C TYR A 382 2.84 2.99 4.12
N HIS A 383 3.26 2.98 2.86
CA HIS A 383 4.68 2.99 2.49
C HIS A 383 4.93 3.86 1.27
N ALA A 384 6.15 4.42 1.13
CA ALA A 384 6.64 5.27 0.04
C ALA A 384 5.88 6.60 -0.13
N PHE A 385 4.55 6.60 -0.23
CA PHE A 385 3.71 7.79 -0.23
C PHE A 385 2.91 7.84 1.09
N PRO A 386 2.97 8.96 1.88
CA PRO A 386 2.38 9.04 3.21
C PRO A 386 0.87 9.32 3.17
N GLY A 387 0.14 8.60 2.32
CA GLY A 387 -1.28 8.79 2.13
C GLY A 387 -1.97 7.62 1.45
N ARG A 388 -3.30 7.54 1.59
CA ARG A 388 -4.16 6.57 0.91
C ARG A 388 -5.35 7.27 0.30
N LEU A 389 -5.63 7.01 -0.97
CA LEU A 389 -6.72 7.63 -1.74
C LEU A 389 -7.58 6.56 -2.39
N GLY A 390 -8.80 6.34 -1.85
CA GLY A 390 -9.78 5.39 -2.39
C GLY A 390 -9.46 3.91 -2.14
N VAL A 391 -8.22 3.58 -1.78
CA VAL A 391 -7.79 2.28 -1.24
C VAL A 391 -7.37 2.49 0.20
N TRP A 392 -8.31 2.24 1.11
CA TRP A 392 -8.17 2.57 2.52
C TRP A 392 -7.38 1.51 3.30
N PRO A 393 -6.82 1.86 4.49
CA PRO A 393 -6.25 0.86 5.40
C PRO A 393 -7.27 -0.21 5.74
N GLU A 394 -6.84 -1.45 5.75
CA GLU A 394 -7.74 -2.62 5.82
C GLU A 394 -7.50 -3.47 7.06
N ILE A 395 -8.59 -3.85 7.70
CA ILE A 395 -8.69 -4.93 8.67
C ILE A 395 -9.67 -5.93 8.07
N THR A 396 -9.24 -7.15 7.79
CA THR A 396 -10.11 -8.18 7.22
C THR A 396 -10.56 -9.14 8.30
N VAL A 397 -11.86 -9.39 8.40
CA VAL A 397 -12.44 -10.42 9.27
C VAL A 397 -13.04 -11.51 8.41
N ILE A 398 -12.64 -12.73 8.63
CA ILE A 398 -13.12 -13.91 7.90
C ILE A 398 -13.77 -14.86 8.89
N GLU A 399 -15.05 -15.14 8.70
CA GLU A 399 -15.77 -16.16 9.42
C GLU A 399 -15.82 -17.45 8.58
N LEU A 400 -15.33 -18.55 9.15
CA LEU A 400 -15.36 -19.86 8.51
C LEU A 400 -16.66 -20.58 8.85
N LYS A 401 -17.32 -21.16 7.85
CA LYS A 401 -18.57 -21.93 7.99
C LYS A 401 -18.49 -23.27 7.29
N CYS A 402 -19.10 -24.27 7.91
CA CYS A 402 -19.32 -25.57 7.26
C CYS A 402 -20.41 -25.44 6.18
N GLY A 403 -20.15 -25.95 4.98
CA GLY A 403 -21.15 -25.96 3.90
C GLY A 403 -20.61 -25.65 2.53
N ASN A 404 -21.52 -25.52 1.54
CA ASN A 404 -21.22 -25.26 0.12
C ASN A 404 -21.86 -23.95 -0.40
N GLN A 405 -22.22 -23.05 0.51
CA GLN A 405 -22.87 -21.80 0.11
C GLN A 405 -21.89 -20.87 -0.61
N ALA A 406 -22.43 -19.91 -1.34
CA ALA A 406 -21.63 -18.88 -1.98
C ALA A 406 -21.01 -17.93 -0.93
N LEU A 407 -19.87 -17.33 -1.29
CA LEU A 407 -19.23 -16.28 -0.52
C LEU A 407 -20.23 -15.16 -0.18
N GLU A 408 -20.35 -14.85 1.10
CA GLU A 408 -21.10 -13.68 1.58
C GLU A 408 -20.12 -12.56 1.94
N VAL A 409 -20.38 -11.39 1.44
CA VAL A 409 -19.62 -10.15 1.75
C VAL A 409 -20.56 -9.22 2.49
N ASP A 410 -20.35 -9.07 3.79
CA ASP A 410 -21.03 -8.03 4.55
C ASP A 410 -20.46 -6.66 4.17
N LYS A 411 -21.34 -5.80 3.67
CA LYS A 411 -20.98 -4.44 3.30
C LYS A 411 -20.50 -3.69 4.53
N GLN A 412 -19.34 -3.10 4.42
CA GLN A 412 -18.66 -2.18 5.35
C GLN A 412 -19.53 -1.70 6.52
N GLN A 413 -19.18 -2.06 7.74
CA GLN A 413 -19.56 -1.23 8.89
C GLN A 413 -18.76 0.09 8.79
N ASN A 414 -19.43 1.14 8.32
CA ASN A 414 -18.89 2.50 8.41
C ASN A 414 -18.88 2.89 9.89
N SER A 415 -17.72 2.90 10.50
CA SER A 415 -17.48 3.53 11.78
C SER A 415 -17.18 5.02 11.62
#